data_6d111695daa72362c76b690c83a0c275
#
_entry.id   6d111695daa72362c76b690c83a0c275
#
_cell.length_a   1.000
_cell.length_b   1.000
_cell.length_c   1.000
_cell.angle_alpha   90.00
_cell.angle_beta   90.00
_cell.angle_gamma   90.00
#
_symmetry.space_group_name_H-M   'P 1'
#
loop_
_entity.id
_entity.type
_entity.pdbx_description
1 polymer ?
#
loop_
_entity_poly.entity_id
_entity_poly.type
_entity_poly.pdbx_seq_one_letter_code
_entity_poly.pdbx_strand_id
1 'polypeptide(L)'
;MSINVSLLADICRVPGAPGFESKIRNFVIQEVSPLVDSVEVDNMGSVIAIKKGNDNPDGKKVMVAAHMDEIGFIVTHIDDKGFIRFHTLGGFDPKTLTAQRVIVHGKKDLIGVMGSKPIHVMSPEERNKNPKLSDYFIDLGMTAEQVKEAVKVGDPITRERALVEMGSCVNCKSIDNRVSVFILIEALRHLEEAPYDVYAVFTVQEEVGLRGANVAAHHINPDYGIGLDTTIAFDLPGAQAHEQITRLGSGAAIKVMDASAIADYRMVEFLKNTADQNNIKWQPEILTAGGTDTAGLQRMGKRGAIAGAISIPTRHLHQVIEMADKEDISDCIKLLSSALRSIDKFDWKHR
;
A
#
# COMPACT_ATOMS: atom_id res chain seq x y z
N MET A 1 -13.93 3.04 -17.09
CA MET A 1 -14.81 2.37 -16.06
C MET A 1 -14.90 3.30 -14.87
N SER A 2 -16.07 3.52 -14.28
CA SER A 2 -16.14 4.26 -13.02
C SER A 2 -15.72 3.31 -11.87
N ILE A 3 -14.84 3.78 -10.99
CA ILE A 3 -14.41 2.99 -9.82
C ILE A 3 -15.48 3.04 -8.70
N ASN A 4 -15.53 2.01 -7.86
CA ASN A 4 -16.38 1.99 -6.66
C ASN A 4 -15.70 2.78 -5.52
N VAL A 5 -15.90 4.11 -5.52
CA VAL A 5 -15.30 5.01 -4.51
C VAL A 5 -15.76 4.67 -3.09
N SER A 6 -16.98 4.15 -2.92
CA SER A 6 -17.47 3.75 -1.59
C SER A 6 -16.67 2.58 -1.01
N LEU A 7 -16.39 1.55 -1.80
CA LEU A 7 -15.56 0.42 -1.39
C LEU A 7 -14.12 0.88 -1.07
N LEU A 8 -13.54 1.75 -1.92
CA LEU A 8 -12.21 2.31 -1.64
C LEU A 8 -12.19 3.10 -0.32
N ALA A 9 -13.22 3.90 -0.07
CA ALA A 9 -13.35 4.66 1.19
C ALA A 9 -13.46 3.73 2.41
N ASP A 10 -14.21 2.64 2.29
CA ASP A 10 -14.33 1.64 3.36
C ASP A 10 -12.99 0.95 3.63
N ILE A 11 -12.26 0.53 2.59
CA ILE A 11 -10.92 -0.08 2.70
C ILE A 11 -9.94 0.91 3.38
N CYS A 12 -9.91 2.17 2.96
CA CYS A 12 -9.03 3.19 3.55
C CYS A 12 -9.38 3.50 5.01
N ARG A 13 -10.63 3.36 5.41
CA ARG A 13 -11.10 3.64 6.78
C ARG A 13 -10.68 2.58 7.79
N VAL A 14 -10.59 1.31 7.38
CA VAL A 14 -10.25 0.20 8.29
C VAL A 14 -8.80 0.32 8.76
N PRO A 15 -8.54 0.38 10.09
CA PRO A 15 -7.19 0.52 10.60
C PRO A 15 -6.36 -0.76 10.41
N GLY A 16 -5.05 -0.58 10.23
CA GLY A 16 -4.11 -1.68 10.07
C GLY A 16 -2.67 -1.17 10.04
N ALA A 17 -2.11 -0.76 11.19
CA ALA A 17 -0.67 -0.47 11.30
C ALA A 17 0.14 -1.77 11.17
N PRO A 18 1.42 -1.70 10.71
CA PRO A 18 2.28 -2.88 10.58
C PRO A 18 2.32 -3.75 11.83
N GLY A 19 1.99 -5.04 11.70
CA GLY A 19 1.87 -6.01 12.81
C GLY A 19 0.50 -6.01 13.50
N PHE A 20 -0.42 -5.13 13.11
CA PHE A 20 -1.77 -5.00 13.69
C PHE A 20 -2.87 -4.97 12.63
N GLU A 21 -2.70 -5.74 11.56
CA GLU A 21 -3.56 -5.71 10.37
C GLU A 21 -4.85 -6.54 10.51
N SER A 22 -5.15 -7.09 11.68
CA SER A 22 -6.28 -8.02 11.86
C SER A 22 -7.64 -7.48 11.39
N LYS A 23 -7.92 -6.19 11.59
CA LYS A 23 -9.20 -5.57 11.17
C LYS A 23 -9.30 -5.50 9.65
N ILE A 24 -8.25 -5.00 8.98
CA ILE A 24 -8.24 -4.92 7.50
C ILE A 24 -8.16 -6.32 6.87
N ARG A 25 -7.42 -7.26 7.45
CA ARG A 25 -7.40 -8.65 7.00
C ARG A 25 -8.79 -9.27 6.97
N ASN A 26 -9.56 -9.11 8.04
CA ASN A 26 -10.92 -9.64 8.10
C ASN A 26 -11.83 -9.00 7.05
N PHE A 27 -11.68 -7.69 6.81
CA PHE A 27 -12.40 -6.98 5.77
C PHE A 27 -12.05 -7.55 4.38
N VAL A 28 -10.76 -7.71 4.09
CA VAL A 28 -10.27 -8.27 2.80
C VAL A 28 -10.82 -9.70 2.60
N ILE A 29 -10.76 -10.56 3.62
CA ILE A 29 -11.30 -11.93 3.53
C ILE A 29 -12.79 -11.91 3.15
N GLN A 30 -13.59 -11.02 3.73
CA GLN A 30 -15.01 -10.90 3.39
C GLN A 30 -15.22 -10.48 1.93
N GLU A 31 -14.42 -9.55 1.42
CA GLU A 31 -14.55 -9.06 0.04
C GLU A 31 -14.07 -10.07 -1.01
N VAL A 32 -13.00 -10.83 -0.72
CA VAL A 32 -12.41 -11.74 -1.73
C VAL A 32 -12.99 -13.13 -1.72
N SER A 33 -13.52 -13.63 -0.59
CA SER A 33 -14.03 -15.00 -0.49
C SER A 33 -15.06 -15.38 -1.57
N PRO A 34 -16.00 -14.52 -1.99
CA PRO A 34 -16.94 -14.85 -3.07
C PRO A 34 -16.34 -14.79 -4.48
N LEU A 35 -15.08 -14.35 -4.64
CA LEU A 35 -14.43 -14.08 -5.93
C LEU A 35 -13.40 -15.15 -6.33
N VAL A 36 -13.04 -16.04 -5.39
CA VAL A 36 -11.94 -17.00 -5.53
C VAL A 36 -12.35 -18.40 -5.06
N ASP A 37 -11.53 -19.41 -5.39
CA ASP A 37 -11.82 -20.80 -5.04
C ASP A 37 -11.46 -21.14 -3.59
N SER A 38 -10.44 -20.48 -3.03
CA SER A 38 -10.03 -20.66 -1.63
C SER A 38 -9.31 -19.45 -1.08
N VAL A 39 -9.35 -19.30 0.25
CA VAL A 39 -8.64 -18.26 0.98
C VAL A 39 -7.91 -18.90 2.15
N GLU A 40 -6.64 -18.58 2.30
CA GLU A 40 -5.83 -18.98 3.46
C GLU A 40 -5.13 -17.75 4.06
N VAL A 41 -4.69 -17.88 5.30
CA VAL A 41 -3.93 -16.85 6.02
C VAL A 41 -2.62 -17.47 6.47
N ASP A 42 -1.49 -16.87 6.12
CA ASP A 42 -0.19 -17.36 6.56
C ASP A 42 0.10 -16.98 8.02
N ASN A 43 1.20 -17.50 8.57
CA ASN A 43 1.59 -17.24 9.96
C ASN A 43 1.98 -15.77 10.24
N MET A 44 2.29 -15.00 9.22
CA MET A 44 2.54 -13.54 9.34
C MET A 44 1.22 -12.76 9.36
N GLY A 45 0.14 -13.33 8.82
CA GLY A 45 -1.17 -12.72 8.72
C GLY A 45 -1.51 -12.18 7.33
N SER A 46 -0.72 -12.48 6.29
CA SER A 46 -1.07 -12.17 4.91
C SER A 46 -2.24 -13.03 4.46
N VAL A 47 -3.17 -12.46 3.68
CA VAL A 47 -4.28 -13.21 3.06
C VAL A 47 -3.84 -13.68 1.69
N ILE A 48 -3.97 -14.97 1.43
CA ILE A 48 -3.68 -15.60 0.14
C ILE A 48 -5.00 -16.10 -0.44
N ALA A 49 -5.53 -15.36 -1.41
CA ALA A 49 -6.76 -15.70 -2.12
C ALA A 49 -6.40 -16.38 -3.45
N ILE A 50 -6.89 -17.60 -3.66
CA ILE A 50 -6.46 -18.46 -4.76
C ILE A 50 -7.61 -18.63 -5.75
N LYS A 51 -7.40 -18.21 -7.00
CA LYS A 51 -8.26 -18.49 -8.13
C LYS A 51 -7.56 -19.46 -9.07
N LYS A 52 -8.16 -20.62 -9.28
CA LYS A 52 -7.61 -21.69 -10.12
C LYS A 52 -7.61 -21.31 -11.58
N GLY A 53 -6.57 -21.70 -12.29
CA GLY A 53 -6.50 -21.56 -13.74
C GLY A 53 -7.37 -22.59 -14.45
N ASN A 54 -7.94 -22.19 -15.59
CA ASN A 54 -8.86 -23.07 -16.35
C ASN A 54 -8.13 -24.17 -17.13
N ASP A 55 -6.89 -23.90 -17.58
CA ASP A 55 -6.06 -24.85 -18.30
C ASP A 55 -4.59 -24.68 -17.87
N ASN A 56 -4.23 -25.31 -16.77
CA ASN A 56 -2.92 -25.13 -16.13
C ASN A 56 -2.21 -26.49 -15.90
N PRO A 57 -1.91 -27.26 -16.97
CA PRO A 57 -1.32 -28.59 -16.84
C PRO A 57 0.09 -28.53 -16.23
N ASP A 58 0.82 -27.45 -16.45
CA ASP A 58 2.19 -27.26 -15.93
C ASP A 58 2.21 -26.73 -14.48
N GLY A 59 1.05 -26.46 -13.89
CA GLY A 59 0.94 -25.92 -12.53
C GLY A 59 1.56 -24.53 -12.36
N LYS A 60 1.55 -23.70 -13.40
CA LYS A 60 2.09 -22.33 -13.37
C LYS A 60 1.35 -21.45 -12.37
N LYS A 61 2.09 -20.60 -11.67
CA LYS A 61 1.58 -19.72 -10.61
C LYS A 61 1.90 -18.28 -10.90
N VAL A 62 0.87 -17.45 -10.83
CA VAL A 62 0.99 -15.99 -10.88
C VAL A 62 0.69 -15.44 -9.49
N MET A 63 1.65 -14.79 -8.86
CA MET A 63 1.43 -14.09 -7.60
C MET A 63 1.25 -12.60 -7.86
N VAL A 64 0.13 -12.05 -7.36
CA VAL A 64 -0.10 -10.60 -7.33
C VAL A 64 -0.10 -10.16 -5.88
N ALA A 65 0.73 -9.18 -5.54
CA ALA A 65 0.84 -8.70 -4.16
C ALA A 65 0.39 -7.25 -4.03
N ALA A 66 -0.38 -6.97 -2.96
CA ALA A 66 -0.79 -5.63 -2.53
C ALA A 66 -0.76 -5.59 -1.00
N HIS A 67 0.00 -4.68 -0.39
CA HIS A 67 0.07 -4.67 1.07
C HIS A 67 -1.15 -4.00 1.71
N MET A 68 -1.56 -4.57 2.86
CA MET A 68 -2.71 -4.12 3.63
C MET A 68 -2.35 -3.12 4.72
N ASP A 69 -1.10 -3.14 5.19
CA ASP A 69 -0.68 -2.23 6.24
C ASP A 69 -0.62 -0.78 5.74
N GLU A 70 -0.75 0.13 6.66
CA GLU A 70 -0.58 1.57 6.47
C GLU A 70 0.44 2.08 7.47
N ILE A 71 1.28 3.05 7.14
CA ILE A 71 2.18 3.67 8.12
C ILE A 71 1.39 4.15 9.33
N GLY A 72 1.93 3.91 10.51
CA GLY A 72 1.29 4.22 11.78
C GLY A 72 2.29 4.41 12.90
N PHE A 73 1.83 4.24 14.12
CA PHE A 73 2.67 4.41 15.29
C PHE A 73 2.36 3.34 16.33
N ILE A 74 3.26 3.19 17.32
CA ILE A 74 3.10 2.32 18.47
C ILE A 74 3.36 3.12 19.76
N VAL A 75 2.54 2.91 20.79
CA VAL A 75 2.73 3.54 22.11
C VAL A 75 4.02 3.03 22.75
N THR A 76 4.92 3.95 23.12
CA THR A 76 6.18 3.60 23.80
C THR A 76 6.21 3.98 25.27
N HIS A 77 5.45 5.00 25.68
CA HIS A 77 5.38 5.46 27.06
C HIS A 77 4.13 6.31 27.32
N ILE A 78 3.61 6.28 28.55
CA ILE A 78 2.55 7.16 29.03
C ILE A 78 3.11 7.90 30.24
N ASP A 79 3.19 9.22 30.16
CA ASP A 79 3.76 10.01 31.25
C ASP A 79 2.80 10.22 32.44
N ASP A 80 3.26 10.90 33.47
CA ASP A 80 2.50 11.11 34.70
C ASP A 80 1.32 12.09 34.52
N LYS A 81 1.28 12.79 33.40
CA LYS A 81 0.19 13.70 33.02
C LYS A 81 -0.80 13.08 32.03
N GLY A 82 -0.52 11.86 31.54
CA GLY A 82 -1.36 11.14 30.58
C GLY A 82 -1.00 11.40 29.11
N PHE A 83 0.08 12.14 28.80
CA PHE A 83 0.54 12.28 27.43
C PHE A 83 1.24 11.00 26.96
N ILE A 84 0.98 10.60 25.71
CA ILE A 84 1.51 9.37 25.11
C ILE A 84 2.73 9.71 24.26
N ARG A 85 3.83 9.00 24.49
CA ARG A 85 4.98 8.94 23.59
C ARG A 85 4.83 7.75 22.67
N PHE A 86 5.32 7.88 21.45
CA PHE A 86 5.13 6.88 20.40
C PHE A 86 6.38 6.73 19.54
N HIS A 87 6.45 5.64 18.81
CA HIS A 87 7.43 5.39 17.74
C HIS A 87 6.70 5.16 16.42
N THR A 88 7.34 5.45 15.30
CA THR A 88 6.78 5.22 13.96
C THR A 88 6.84 3.75 13.57
N LEU A 89 5.82 3.28 12.88
CA LEU A 89 5.80 2.04 12.12
C LEU A 89 5.69 2.42 10.65
N GLY A 90 6.80 2.33 9.91
CA GLY A 90 6.97 2.86 8.58
C GLY A 90 7.68 4.22 8.53
N GLY A 91 7.83 4.76 7.32
CA GLY A 91 8.56 6.00 7.06
C GLY A 91 7.72 7.26 7.23
N PHE A 92 8.21 8.22 8.03
CA PHE A 92 7.55 9.52 8.24
C PHE A 92 8.53 10.68 8.11
N ASP A 93 8.11 11.76 7.47
CA ASP A 93 8.71 13.08 7.67
C ASP A 93 8.11 13.70 8.96
N PRO A 94 8.90 13.98 10.01
CA PRO A 94 8.39 14.57 11.24
C PRO A 94 7.61 15.89 11.04
N LYS A 95 7.86 16.63 9.97
CA LYS A 95 7.11 17.87 9.65
C LYS A 95 5.64 17.59 9.38
N THR A 96 5.31 16.42 8.85
CA THR A 96 3.93 16.04 8.52
C THR A 96 3.10 15.60 9.73
N LEU A 97 3.74 15.44 10.90
CA LEU A 97 3.07 15.05 12.14
C LEU A 97 2.33 16.22 12.83
N THR A 98 2.66 17.45 12.46
CA THR A 98 2.04 18.64 13.04
C THR A 98 0.55 18.71 12.73
N ALA A 99 -0.27 19.03 13.74
CA ALA A 99 -1.71 19.25 13.63
C ALA A 99 -2.51 18.02 13.13
N GLN A 100 -2.04 16.82 13.44
CA GLN A 100 -2.72 15.58 13.07
C GLN A 100 -3.66 15.09 14.18
N ARG A 101 -4.77 14.46 13.77
CA ARG A 101 -5.55 13.57 14.63
C ARG A 101 -5.18 12.14 14.36
N VAL A 102 -5.22 11.33 15.41
CA VAL A 102 -4.90 9.90 15.39
C VAL A 102 -5.95 9.10 16.15
N ILE A 103 -5.99 7.81 15.91
CA ILE A 103 -6.79 6.86 16.67
C ILE A 103 -5.83 5.96 17.42
N VAL A 104 -5.87 5.99 18.75
CA VAL A 104 -5.14 5.07 19.63
C VAL A 104 -6.02 3.84 19.87
N HIS A 105 -5.54 2.68 19.47
CA HIS A 105 -6.28 1.41 19.56
C HIS A 105 -5.96 0.68 20.86
N GLY A 106 -6.44 1.23 21.99
CA GLY A 106 -6.35 0.61 23.31
C GLY A 106 -7.50 -0.37 23.58
N LYS A 107 -8.03 -0.39 24.82
CA LYS A 107 -9.24 -1.17 25.14
C LYS A 107 -10.44 -0.82 24.26
N LYS A 108 -10.47 0.39 23.76
CA LYS A 108 -11.38 0.91 22.72
C LYS A 108 -10.62 1.92 21.86
N ASP A 109 -11.16 2.22 20.69
CA ASP A 109 -10.60 3.23 19.81
C ASP A 109 -10.80 4.64 20.43
N LEU A 110 -9.72 5.39 20.59
CA LEU A 110 -9.70 6.72 21.23
C LEU A 110 -9.09 7.73 20.25
N ILE A 111 -9.80 8.82 19.96
CA ILE A 111 -9.27 9.93 19.17
C ILE A 111 -8.29 10.71 20.03
N GLY A 112 -7.10 10.96 19.48
CA GLY A 112 -6.09 11.82 20.07
C GLY A 112 -5.58 12.86 19.08
N VAL A 113 -4.87 13.85 19.58
CA VAL A 113 -4.22 14.89 18.79
C VAL A 113 -2.72 14.82 18.96
N MET A 114 -1.98 14.95 17.86
CA MET A 114 -0.53 15.11 17.92
C MET A 114 -0.18 16.54 18.28
N GLY A 115 0.37 16.71 19.47
CA GLY A 115 0.83 17.98 20.01
C GLY A 115 2.35 18.12 19.99
N SER A 116 2.81 19.36 19.99
CA SER A 116 4.21 19.73 20.17
C SER A 116 4.29 21.04 20.93
N LYS A 117 5.51 21.49 21.30
CA LYS A 117 5.71 22.78 21.98
C LYS A 117 5.16 23.91 21.10
N PRO A 118 4.27 24.79 21.65
CA PRO A 118 3.70 25.88 20.87
C PRO A 118 4.78 26.91 20.47
N ILE A 119 4.67 27.44 19.25
CA ILE A 119 5.63 28.41 18.70
C ILE A 119 5.80 29.66 19.58
N HIS A 120 4.73 30.06 20.31
CA HIS A 120 4.74 31.23 21.19
C HIS A 120 5.70 31.12 22.38
N VAL A 121 6.07 29.91 22.79
CA VAL A 121 6.99 29.65 23.91
C VAL A 121 8.31 29.03 23.45
N MET A 122 8.56 28.98 22.15
CA MET A 122 9.84 28.54 21.58
C MET A 122 10.84 29.68 21.53
N SER A 123 12.14 29.38 21.80
CA SER A 123 13.24 30.30 21.51
C SER A 123 13.43 30.50 19.99
N PRO A 124 14.13 31.56 19.56
CA PRO A 124 14.46 31.75 18.14
C PRO A 124 15.21 30.55 17.53
N GLU A 125 16.11 29.95 18.30
CA GLU A 125 16.88 28.77 17.88
C GLU A 125 15.99 27.54 17.71
N GLU A 126 15.02 27.32 18.61
CA GLU A 126 14.06 26.22 18.51
C GLU A 126 13.15 26.34 17.29
N ARG A 127 12.70 27.56 16.94
CA ARG A 127 11.83 27.82 15.77
C ARG A 127 12.50 27.49 14.45
N ASN A 128 13.84 27.60 14.37
CA ASN A 128 14.61 27.36 13.15
C ASN A 128 15.09 25.91 13.00
N LYS A 129 14.81 25.03 13.98
CA LYS A 129 15.16 23.61 13.89
C LYS A 129 14.07 22.82 13.21
N ASN A 130 14.49 21.85 12.38
CA ASN A 130 13.53 20.82 11.92
C ASN A 130 13.02 20.02 13.11
N PRO A 131 11.72 19.78 13.20
CA PRO A 131 11.13 18.99 14.27
C PRO A 131 11.65 17.54 14.23
N LYS A 132 11.81 16.94 15.40
CA LYS A 132 12.15 15.54 15.57
C LYS A 132 10.92 14.78 16.08
N LEU A 133 10.91 13.47 15.90
CA LEU A 133 9.83 12.61 16.43
C LEU A 133 9.64 12.81 17.95
N SER A 134 10.74 12.97 18.69
CA SER A 134 10.73 13.21 20.15
C SER A 134 10.07 14.51 20.60
N ASP A 135 9.85 15.46 19.69
CA ASP A 135 9.20 16.73 20.00
C ASP A 135 7.68 16.61 20.07
N TYR A 136 7.14 15.47 19.59
CA TYR A 136 5.71 15.20 19.53
C TYR A 136 5.25 14.30 20.67
N PHE A 137 3.99 14.46 21.03
CA PHE A 137 3.23 13.60 21.96
C PHE A 137 1.78 13.50 21.48
N ILE A 138 1.06 12.53 21.99
CA ILE A 138 -0.39 12.41 21.75
C ILE A 138 -1.14 12.77 23.03
N ASP A 139 -2.14 13.62 22.87
CA ASP A 139 -3.07 14.07 23.92
C ASP A 139 -4.45 13.51 23.62
N LEU A 140 -5.01 12.76 24.57
CA LEU A 140 -6.37 12.19 24.50
C LEU A 140 -7.42 13.07 25.18
N GLY A 141 -7.04 14.19 25.81
CA GLY A 141 -7.92 15.03 26.60
C GLY A 141 -8.46 14.33 27.87
N MET A 142 -7.72 13.35 28.40
CA MET A 142 -8.10 12.51 29.53
C MET A 142 -7.10 12.67 30.68
N THR A 143 -7.52 12.32 31.94
CA THR A 143 -6.57 12.28 33.05
C THR A 143 -5.57 11.13 32.89
N ALA A 144 -4.43 11.21 33.58
CA ALA A 144 -3.40 10.17 33.50
C ALA A 144 -3.93 8.79 33.91
N GLU A 145 -4.78 8.71 34.93
CA GLU A 145 -5.42 7.48 35.41
C GLU A 145 -6.30 6.89 34.31
N GLN A 146 -7.12 7.71 33.67
CA GLN A 146 -8.01 7.28 32.58
C GLN A 146 -7.21 6.79 31.38
N VAL A 147 -6.11 7.47 31.01
CA VAL A 147 -5.23 7.04 29.92
C VAL A 147 -4.58 5.70 30.25
N LYS A 148 -3.97 5.56 31.44
CA LYS A 148 -3.31 4.32 31.89
C LYS A 148 -4.28 3.14 32.03
N GLU A 149 -5.55 3.42 32.30
CA GLU A 149 -6.59 2.38 32.31
C GLU A 149 -6.97 1.93 30.89
N ALA A 150 -7.04 2.85 29.92
CA ALA A 150 -7.53 2.59 28.57
C ALA A 150 -6.46 2.17 27.57
N VAL A 151 -5.21 2.60 27.76
CA VAL A 151 -4.10 2.47 26.81
C VAL A 151 -2.89 1.86 27.54
N LYS A 152 -2.14 1.02 26.84
CA LYS A 152 -0.89 0.43 27.33
C LYS A 152 0.24 0.59 26.30
N VAL A 153 1.47 0.47 26.77
CA VAL A 153 2.64 0.38 25.90
C VAL A 153 2.49 -0.80 24.96
N GLY A 154 2.76 -0.57 23.67
CA GLY A 154 2.57 -1.54 22.60
C GLY A 154 1.24 -1.45 21.87
N ASP A 155 0.29 -0.64 22.30
CA ASP A 155 -0.95 -0.41 21.54
C ASP A 155 -0.64 0.34 20.23
N PRO A 156 -1.26 -0.07 19.10
CA PRO A 156 -1.04 0.59 17.82
C PRO A 156 -1.84 1.88 17.70
N ILE A 157 -1.36 2.75 16.82
CA ILE A 157 -1.97 4.04 16.55
C ILE A 157 -2.03 4.23 15.04
N THR A 158 -3.19 4.62 14.53
CA THR A 158 -3.36 4.96 13.11
C THR A 158 -3.73 6.43 12.93
N ARG A 159 -3.50 6.96 11.74
CA ARG A 159 -3.91 8.31 11.38
C ARG A 159 -5.42 8.38 11.20
N GLU A 160 -6.02 9.53 11.48
CA GLU A 160 -7.46 9.77 11.29
C GLU A 160 -7.67 10.73 10.12
N ARG A 161 -8.24 10.22 9.01
CA ARG A 161 -8.64 11.03 7.85
C ARG A 161 -9.58 10.23 6.96
N ALA A 162 -10.79 10.73 6.73
CA ALA A 162 -11.73 10.13 5.80
C ALA A 162 -11.35 10.43 4.35
N LEU A 163 -11.76 9.54 3.43
CA LEU A 163 -11.62 9.77 2.01
C LEU A 163 -12.59 10.88 1.54
N VAL A 164 -12.08 11.76 0.70
CA VAL A 164 -12.86 12.79 0.01
C VAL A 164 -12.56 12.75 -1.50
N GLU A 165 -13.58 13.05 -2.31
CA GLU A 165 -13.39 13.27 -3.74
C GLU A 165 -13.02 14.73 -4.01
N MET A 166 -12.01 14.94 -4.86
CA MET A 166 -11.49 16.26 -5.23
C MET A 166 -11.30 16.32 -6.75
N GLY A 167 -12.29 16.81 -7.48
CA GLY A 167 -12.26 16.81 -8.95
C GLY A 167 -12.22 15.37 -9.49
N SER A 168 -11.21 15.07 -10.32
CA SER A 168 -10.97 13.70 -10.82
C SER A 168 -10.31 12.79 -9.79
N CYS A 169 -9.80 13.34 -8.69
CA CYS A 169 -9.00 12.60 -7.72
C CYS A 169 -9.80 12.15 -6.48
N VAL A 170 -9.23 11.20 -5.78
CA VAL A 170 -9.54 10.85 -4.39
C VAL A 170 -8.39 11.26 -3.49
N ASN A 171 -8.70 11.67 -2.26
CA ASN A 171 -7.73 12.10 -1.27
C ASN A 171 -8.05 11.46 0.07
N CYS A 172 -7.06 10.84 0.70
CA CYS A 172 -7.24 10.14 1.97
C CYS A 172 -5.89 9.95 2.68
N LYS A 173 -5.94 9.45 3.92
CA LYS A 173 -4.83 8.71 4.49
C LYS A 173 -4.72 7.33 3.81
N SER A 174 -3.58 6.71 3.79
CA SER A 174 -3.41 5.31 3.39
C SER A 174 -3.92 4.96 1.97
N ILE A 175 -3.92 5.89 1.03
CA ILE A 175 -3.97 5.53 -0.40
C ILE A 175 -2.85 4.52 -0.63
N ASP A 176 -1.69 4.78 -0.08
CA ASP A 176 -0.60 3.86 0.14
C ASP A 176 -0.94 2.88 1.29
N ASN A 177 -1.21 1.60 1.05
CA ASN A 177 -1.38 0.99 -0.29
C ASN A 177 -2.79 0.39 -0.43
N ARG A 178 -3.77 1.00 0.25
CA ARG A 178 -5.18 0.56 0.24
C ARG A 178 -5.82 0.67 -1.15
N VAL A 179 -5.27 1.53 -2.00
CA VAL A 179 -5.69 1.62 -3.39
C VAL A 179 -5.31 0.35 -4.16
N SER A 180 -4.15 -0.24 -3.90
CA SER A 180 -3.75 -1.51 -4.50
C SER A 180 -4.57 -2.69 -3.98
N VAL A 181 -4.92 -2.69 -2.69
CA VAL A 181 -5.88 -3.66 -2.12
C VAL A 181 -7.21 -3.58 -2.88
N PHE A 182 -7.73 -2.36 -3.08
CA PHE A 182 -8.94 -2.12 -3.86
C PHE A 182 -8.80 -2.60 -5.32
N ILE A 183 -7.69 -2.27 -5.99
CA ILE A 183 -7.43 -2.67 -7.39
C ILE A 183 -7.39 -4.19 -7.51
N LEU A 184 -6.74 -4.89 -6.59
CA LEU A 184 -6.64 -6.35 -6.61
C LEU A 184 -8.02 -7.00 -6.41
N ILE A 185 -8.84 -6.51 -5.49
CA ILE A 185 -10.22 -6.96 -5.28
C ILE A 185 -11.05 -6.73 -6.55
N GLU A 186 -11.02 -5.53 -7.14
CA GLU A 186 -11.78 -5.22 -8.35
C GLU A 186 -11.28 -6.02 -9.57
N ALA A 187 -9.95 -6.23 -9.68
CA ALA A 187 -9.40 -7.07 -10.74
C ALA A 187 -9.90 -8.52 -10.64
N LEU A 188 -9.95 -9.10 -9.43
CA LEU A 188 -10.54 -10.44 -9.21
C LEU A 188 -12.03 -10.47 -9.55
N ARG A 189 -12.78 -9.40 -9.25
CA ARG A 189 -14.21 -9.28 -9.57
C ARG A 189 -14.47 -9.29 -11.08
N HIS A 190 -13.53 -8.73 -11.87
CA HIS A 190 -13.58 -8.71 -13.34
C HIS A 190 -12.86 -9.88 -14.01
N LEU A 191 -12.20 -10.74 -13.23
CA LEU A 191 -11.46 -11.89 -13.75
C LEU A 191 -12.36 -13.12 -13.76
N GLU A 192 -13.06 -13.34 -14.88
CA GLU A 192 -13.89 -14.54 -15.06
C GLU A 192 -13.01 -15.79 -15.15
N GLU A 193 -11.98 -15.76 -15.99
CA GLU A 193 -11.08 -16.87 -16.28
C GLU A 193 -9.61 -16.42 -16.30
N ALA A 194 -8.71 -17.30 -15.90
CA ALA A 194 -7.28 -17.14 -16.01
C ALA A 194 -6.64 -18.43 -16.50
N PRO A 195 -5.60 -18.40 -17.36
CA PRO A 195 -4.93 -19.60 -17.82
C PRO A 195 -4.12 -20.30 -16.73
N TYR A 196 -3.54 -19.54 -15.78
CA TYR A 196 -2.72 -20.03 -14.67
C TYR A 196 -3.37 -19.79 -13.32
N ASP A 197 -2.92 -20.53 -12.29
CA ASP A 197 -3.39 -20.29 -10.92
C ASP A 197 -2.96 -18.90 -10.47
N VAL A 198 -3.93 -18.07 -10.06
CA VAL A 198 -3.70 -16.71 -9.55
C VAL A 198 -3.72 -16.75 -8.02
N TYR A 199 -2.64 -16.32 -7.43
CA TYR A 199 -2.47 -16.11 -6.00
C TYR A 199 -2.52 -14.61 -5.74
N ALA A 200 -3.69 -14.11 -5.39
CA ALA A 200 -3.88 -12.73 -4.96
C ALA A 200 -3.50 -12.63 -3.48
N VAL A 201 -2.38 -11.98 -3.19
CA VAL A 201 -1.80 -11.91 -1.85
C VAL A 201 -1.93 -10.50 -1.31
N PHE A 202 -2.67 -10.38 -0.22
CA PHE A 202 -2.78 -9.15 0.54
C PHE A 202 -1.78 -9.24 1.70
N THR A 203 -0.64 -8.60 1.52
CA THR A 203 0.52 -8.74 2.38
C THR A 203 0.44 -7.87 3.63
N VAL A 204 1.24 -8.21 4.64
CA VAL A 204 1.37 -7.47 5.90
C VAL A 204 2.81 -6.96 6.06
N GLN A 205 3.00 -5.91 6.88
CA GLN A 205 4.30 -5.40 7.28
C GLN A 205 5.23 -5.04 6.09
N GLU A 206 4.67 -4.54 5.02
CA GLU A 206 5.44 -4.00 3.89
C GLU A 206 6.26 -2.80 4.33
N GLU A 207 5.64 -1.84 4.99
CA GLU A 207 6.14 -0.54 5.43
C GLU A 207 7.33 -0.62 6.40
N VAL A 208 7.58 -1.80 6.96
CA VAL A 208 8.68 -2.08 7.88
C VAL A 208 9.68 -3.11 7.33
N GLY A 209 9.66 -3.36 6.03
CA GLY A 209 10.69 -4.13 5.33
C GLY A 209 10.18 -5.31 4.49
N LEU A 210 9.07 -5.18 3.75
CA LEU A 210 8.55 -6.14 2.75
C LEU A 210 8.31 -7.55 3.33
N ARG A 211 7.95 -7.64 4.62
CA ARG A 211 8.07 -8.89 5.37
C ARG A 211 7.06 -9.94 4.94
N GLY A 212 5.80 -9.56 4.78
CA GLY A 212 4.74 -10.47 4.36
C GLY A 212 4.96 -11.03 2.96
N ALA A 213 5.36 -10.20 2.01
CA ALA A 213 5.64 -10.61 0.64
C ALA A 213 6.78 -11.64 0.56
N ASN A 214 7.81 -11.46 1.37
CA ASN A 214 8.93 -12.40 1.43
C ASN A 214 8.47 -13.80 1.85
N VAL A 215 7.63 -13.88 2.89
CA VAL A 215 7.10 -15.15 3.40
C VAL A 215 6.14 -15.78 2.40
N ALA A 216 5.20 -15.00 1.87
CA ALA A 216 4.21 -15.49 0.92
C ALA A 216 4.87 -15.98 -0.38
N ALA A 217 5.83 -15.23 -0.96
CA ALA A 217 6.54 -15.64 -2.17
C ALA A 217 7.36 -16.93 -1.95
N HIS A 218 7.98 -17.10 -0.79
CA HIS A 218 8.66 -18.34 -0.44
C HIS A 218 7.69 -19.54 -0.36
N HIS A 219 6.54 -19.35 0.25
CA HIS A 219 5.50 -20.37 0.41
C HIS A 219 4.88 -20.75 -0.94
N ILE A 220 4.46 -19.77 -1.73
CA ILE A 220 3.77 -19.97 -3.01
C ILE A 220 4.73 -20.48 -4.07
N ASN A 221 5.96 -19.95 -4.10
CA ASN A 221 6.99 -20.22 -5.13
C ASN A 221 6.47 -19.92 -6.54
N PRO A 222 6.14 -18.64 -6.87
CA PRO A 222 5.51 -18.27 -8.13
C PRO A 222 6.46 -18.34 -9.32
N ASP A 223 5.92 -18.58 -10.52
CA ASP A 223 6.63 -18.42 -11.79
C ASP A 223 6.65 -16.97 -12.25
N TYR A 224 5.52 -16.26 -12.01
CA TYR A 224 5.32 -14.88 -12.39
C TYR A 224 4.88 -14.04 -11.18
N GLY A 225 5.36 -12.80 -11.12
CA GLY A 225 5.01 -11.88 -10.03
C GLY A 225 4.60 -10.51 -10.55
N ILE A 226 3.50 -9.97 -10.02
CA ILE A 226 3.08 -8.59 -10.27
C ILE A 226 2.88 -7.91 -8.93
N GLY A 227 3.74 -6.94 -8.60
CA GLY A 227 3.54 -6.06 -7.46
C GLY A 227 2.51 -4.98 -7.80
N LEU A 228 1.63 -4.68 -6.86
CA LEU A 228 0.76 -3.51 -6.91
C LEU A 228 1.17 -2.58 -5.79
N ASP A 229 1.54 -1.36 -6.12
CA ASP A 229 1.93 -0.39 -5.12
C ASP A 229 1.71 1.04 -5.60
N THR A 230 1.73 2.01 -4.70
CA THR A 230 1.75 3.41 -5.08
C THR A 230 3.13 3.81 -5.60
N THR A 231 3.20 4.91 -6.32
CA THR A 231 4.45 5.52 -6.74
C THR A 231 4.35 7.04 -6.74
N ILE A 232 5.50 7.71 -6.64
CA ILE A 232 5.56 9.17 -6.52
C ILE A 232 5.12 9.85 -7.81
N ALA A 233 4.02 10.58 -7.76
CA ALA A 233 3.68 11.58 -8.77
C ALA A 233 4.35 12.91 -8.41
N PHE A 234 5.51 13.19 -9.03
CA PHE A 234 6.24 14.43 -8.82
C PHE A 234 5.97 15.44 -9.93
N ASP A 235 4.70 15.62 -10.27
CA ASP A 235 4.17 16.62 -11.20
C ASP A 235 3.73 17.89 -10.45
N LEU A 236 4.51 18.28 -9.44
CA LEU A 236 4.24 19.40 -8.55
C LEU A 236 4.88 20.69 -9.04
N PRO A 237 4.41 21.88 -8.57
CA PRO A 237 5.04 23.15 -8.89
C PRO A 237 6.54 23.17 -8.59
N GLY A 238 7.35 23.53 -9.58
CA GLY A 238 8.82 23.59 -9.46
C GLY A 238 9.56 22.32 -9.87
N ALA A 239 8.86 21.20 -10.09
CA ALA A 239 9.51 19.96 -10.55
C ALA A 239 10.01 20.13 -12.00
N GLN A 240 11.28 19.77 -12.23
CA GLN A 240 11.85 19.73 -13.57
C GLN A 240 11.37 18.48 -14.31
N ALA A 241 11.33 18.52 -15.64
CA ALA A 241 10.79 17.40 -16.43
C ALA A 241 11.52 16.07 -16.20
N HIS A 242 12.83 16.08 -15.94
CA HIS A 242 13.64 14.90 -15.66
C HIS A 242 13.53 14.37 -14.22
N GLU A 243 12.90 15.14 -13.32
CA GLU A 243 12.66 14.75 -11.93
C GLU A 243 11.29 14.08 -11.76
N GLN A 244 10.41 14.21 -12.74
CA GLN A 244 9.05 13.69 -12.69
C GLN A 244 9.08 12.18 -12.90
N ILE A 245 8.84 11.43 -11.83
CA ILE A 245 8.80 9.96 -11.84
C ILE A 245 7.53 9.51 -12.55
N THR A 246 6.37 9.97 -12.08
CA THR A 246 5.06 9.80 -12.72
C THR A 246 4.21 11.06 -12.59
N ARG A 247 3.04 11.07 -13.25
CA ARG A 247 2.08 12.17 -13.25
C ARG A 247 0.68 11.65 -13.04
N LEU A 248 -0.15 12.37 -12.28
CA LEU A 248 -1.57 12.07 -12.17
C LEU A 248 -2.28 12.24 -13.53
N GLY A 249 -3.26 11.39 -13.78
CA GLY A 249 -4.05 11.39 -15.01
C GLY A 249 -3.27 10.94 -16.24
N SER A 250 -2.09 10.31 -16.06
CA SER A 250 -1.29 9.77 -17.17
C SER A 250 -1.36 8.24 -17.31
N GLY A 251 -2.28 7.61 -16.58
CA GLY A 251 -2.54 6.18 -16.64
C GLY A 251 -1.69 5.36 -15.67
N ALA A 252 -1.87 4.05 -15.71
CA ALA A 252 -1.14 3.10 -14.89
C ALA A 252 0.37 3.24 -15.06
N ALA A 253 1.14 3.24 -13.99
CA ALA A 253 2.60 3.27 -14.09
C ALA A 253 3.17 1.83 -14.18
N ILE A 254 3.93 1.56 -15.24
CA ILE A 254 4.62 0.27 -15.42
C ILE A 254 6.04 0.43 -14.91
N LYS A 255 6.34 -0.22 -13.80
CA LYS A 255 7.62 -0.10 -13.09
C LYS A 255 8.74 -0.77 -13.86
N VAL A 256 9.78 0.01 -14.16
CA VAL A 256 11.07 -0.47 -14.69
C VAL A 256 12.02 -0.79 -13.54
N MET A 257 12.06 0.09 -12.51
CA MET A 257 12.85 -0.15 -11.30
C MET A 257 12.39 0.70 -10.12
N ASP A 258 12.66 0.20 -8.92
CA ASP A 258 12.82 0.97 -7.69
C ASP A 258 14.15 0.64 -7.01
N ALA A 259 14.43 1.15 -5.79
CA ALA A 259 15.70 0.86 -5.12
C ALA A 259 15.82 -0.61 -4.65
N SER A 260 14.72 -1.36 -4.58
CA SER A 260 14.68 -2.73 -4.10
C SER A 260 14.63 -3.77 -5.22
N ALA A 261 14.14 -3.41 -6.42
CA ALA A 261 13.97 -4.31 -7.55
C ALA A 261 14.17 -3.61 -8.90
N ILE A 262 14.87 -4.29 -9.81
CA ILE A 262 14.81 -4.02 -11.23
C ILE A 262 13.83 -5.03 -11.82
N ALA A 263 12.72 -4.56 -12.39
CA ALA A 263 11.71 -5.44 -12.97
C ALA A 263 12.30 -6.28 -14.11
N ASP A 264 11.83 -7.52 -14.23
CA ASP A 264 12.24 -8.37 -15.36
C ASP A 264 11.75 -7.71 -16.67
N TYR A 265 12.66 -7.53 -17.62
CA TYR A 265 12.35 -6.85 -18.88
C TYR A 265 11.20 -7.50 -19.65
N ARG A 266 11.03 -8.83 -19.52
CA ARG A 266 9.93 -9.59 -20.13
C ARG A 266 8.59 -9.21 -19.55
N MET A 267 8.52 -9.06 -18.20
CA MET A 267 7.29 -8.60 -17.54
C MET A 267 6.98 -7.14 -17.91
N VAL A 268 7.98 -6.29 -17.98
CA VAL A 268 7.81 -4.89 -18.42
C VAL A 268 7.27 -4.83 -19.85
N GLU A 269 7.85 -5.59 -20.76
CA GLU A 269 7.41 -5.66 -22.17
C GLU A 269 5.99 -6.26 -22.29
N PHE A 270 5.71 -7.33 -21.55
CA PHE A 270 4.39 -7.93 -21.48
C PHE A 270 3.31 -6.94 -21.03
N LEU A 271 3.54 -6.22 -19.92
CA LEU A 271 2.60 -5.23 -19.40
C LEU A 271 2.37 -4.07 -20.38
N LYS A 272 3.43 -3.56 -21.03
CA LYS A 272 3.33 -2.51 -22.07
C LYS A 272 2.50 -2.99 -23.25
N ASN A 273 2.82 -4.18 -23.79
CA ASN A 273 2.09 -4.76 -24.91
C ASN A 273 0.60 -5.00 -24.55
N THR A 274 0.34 -5.45 -23.32
CA THR A 274 -1.03 -5.66 -22.83
C THR A 274 -1.78 -4.33 -22.75
N ALA A 275 -1.16 -3.28 -22.25
CA ALA A 275 -1.76 -1.95 -22.18
C ALA A 275 -2.09 -1.41 -23.58
N ASP A 276 -1.13 -1.47 -24.51
CA ASP A 276 -1.30 -0.97 -25.88
C ASP A 276 -2.40 -1.73 -26.64
N GLN A 277 -2.41 -3.07 -26.55
CA GLN A 277 -3.42 -3.92 -27.20
C GLN A 277 -4.85 -3.69 -26.69
N ASN A 278 -4.99 -3.28 -25.44
CA ASN A 278 -6.27 -3.01 -24.80
C ASN A 278 -6.63 -1.52 -24.73
N ASN A 279 -5.86 -0.63 -25.36
CA ASN A 279 -6.03 0.82 -25.33
C ASN A 279 -6.10 1.37 -23.89
N ILE A 280 -5.28 0.84 -23.00
CA ILE A 280 -5.16 1.26 -21.61
C ILE A 280 -4.05 2.31 -21.53
N LYS A 281 -4.34 3.45 -20.92
CA LYS A 281 -3.38 4.51 -20.73
C LYS A 281 -2.32 4.10 -19.71
N TRP A 282 -1.05 4.30 -20.04
CA TRP A 282 0.06 3.94 -19.18
C TRP A 282 1.26 4.88 -19.30
N GLN A 283 2.13 4.85 -18.33
CA GLN A 283 3.40 5.58 -18.29
C GLN A 283 4.52 4.71 -17.70
N PRO A 284 5.80 4.94 -18.07
CA PRO A 284 6.91 4.24 -17.43
C PRO A 284 7.18 4.82 -16.04
N GLU A 285 7.70 3.96 -15.14
CA GLU A 285 8.15 4.35 -13.80
C GLU A 285 9.60 3.96 -13.58
N ILE A 286 10.43 4.95 -13.20
CA ILE A 286 11.80 4.75 -12.71
C ILE A 286 11.94 5.55 -11.43
N LEU A 287 11.95 4.85 -10.29
CA LEU A 287 12.10 5.42 -8.96
C LEU A 287 13.43 4.98 -8.36
N THR A 288 14.31 5.93 -8.04
CA THR A 288 15.66 5.61 -7.52
C THR A 288 15.70 5.41 -6.00
N ALA A 289 14.54 5.49 -5.34
CA ALA A 289 14.39 5.36 -3.90
C ALA A 289 13.19 4.45 -3.57
N GLY A 290 13.05 4.08 -2.30
CA GLY A 290 11.96 3.22 -1.83
C GLY A 290 12.09 1.76 -2.30
N GLY A 291 11.15 0.94 -1.90
CA GLY A 291 11.07 -0.45 -2.29
C GLY A 291 9.62 -0.89 -2.23
N THR A 292 9.28 -1.99 -2.91
CA THR A 292 7.95 -2.56 -2.95
C THR A 292 7.99 -4.07 -2.79
N ASP A 293 6.86 -4.68 -2.51
CA ASP A 293 6.69 -6.14 -2.43
C ASP A 293 7.18 -6.89 -3.68
N THR A 294 7.32 -6.20 -4.82
CA THR A 294 7.90 -6.74 -6.06
C THR A 294 9.26 -7.40 -5.83
N ALA A 295 10.08 -6.84 -4.93
CA ALA A 295 11.38 -7.40 -4.59
C ALA A 295 11.28 -8.79 -3.94
N GLY A 296 10.29 -8.98 -3.06
CA GLY A 296 9.99 -10.27 -2.45
C GLY A 296 9.53 -11.29 -3.48
N LEU A 297 8.58 -10.89 -4.34
CA LEU A 297 8.08 -11.75 -5.43
C LEU A 297 9.22 -12.22 -6.32
N GLN A 298 10.11 -11.31 -6.71
CA GLN A 298 11.21 -11.61 -7.63
C GLN A 298 12.23 -12.57 -7.04
N ARG A 299 12.56 -12.48 -5.74
CA ARG A 299 13.75 -13.12 -5.16
C ARG A 299 13.48 -14.28 -4.21
N MET A 300 12.29 -14.37 -3.61
CA MET A 300 12.06 -15.31 -2.49
C MET A 300 11.56 -16.69 -2.91
N GLY A 301 11.14 -16.90 -4.17
CA GLY A 301 10.86 -18.22 -4.71
C GLY A 301 12.16 -19.02 -4.93
N LYS A 302 12.06 -20.36 -5.01
CA LYS A 302 13.21 -21.27 -5.17
C LYS A 302 14.08 -20.96 -6.38
N ARG A 303 13.50 -20.40 -7.44
CA ARG A 303 14.19 -20.04 -8.70
C ARG A 303 14.07 -18.55 -9.01
N GLY A 304 13.49 -17.77 -8.10
CA GLY A 304 12.99 -16.43 -8.39
C GLY A 304 11.77 -16.47 -9.31
N ALA A 305 11.11 -15.34 -9.51
CA ALA A 305 9.98 -15.18 -10.42
C ALA A 305 10.29 -14.14 -11.50
N ILE A 306 9.65 -14.29 -12.67
CA ILE A 306 9.60 -13.22 -13.67
C ILE A 306 8.65 -12.16 -13.11
N ALA A 307 9.21 -11.12 -12.51
CA ALA A 307 8.42 -10.15 -11.76
C ALA A 307 8.58 -8.72 -12.27
N GLY A 308 7.49 -7.96 -12.17
CA GLY A 308 7.38 -6.54 -12.41
C GLY A 308 6.26 -5.94 -11.56
N ALA A 309 5.90 -4.69 -11.81
CA ALA A 309 4.84 -4.05 -11.05
C ALA A 309 3.99 -3.11 -11.91
N ILE A 310 2.74 -2.94 -11.47
CA ILE A 310 1.80 -1.90 -11.88
C ILE A 310 1.65 -0.97 -10.70
N SER A 311 2.09 0.28 -10.87
CA SER A 311 2.05 1.26 -9.79
C SER A 311 1.01 2.34 -10.03
N ILE A 312 0.48 2.87 -8.94
CA ILE A 312 -0.55 3.91 -8.94
C ILE A 312 0.09 5.26 -8.67
N PRO A 313 0.12 6.18 -9.65
CA PRO A 313 0.64 7.52 -9.42
C PRO A 313 -0.07 8.21 -8.27
N THR A 314 0.68 8.61 -7.25
CA THR A 314 0.12 9.18 -6.03
C THR A 314 0.94 10.37 -5.57
N ARG A 315 0.28 11.53 -5.36
CA ARG A 315 0.89 12.71 -4.74
C ARG A 315 0.81 12.62 -3.23
N HIS A 316 1.74 13.28 -2.55
CA HIS A 316 1.76 13.45 -1.10
C HIS A 316 1.83 12.12 -0.33
N LEU A 317 2.59 11.15 -0.87
CA LEU A 317 2.80 9.85 -0.22
C LEU A 317 3.30 9.99 1.22
N HIS A 318 2.94 9.02 2.07
CA HIS A 318 3.25 8.97 3.51
C HIS A 318 2.69 10.15 4.31
N GLN A 319 1.63 10.82 3.77
CA GLN A 319 0.91 11.89 4.47
C GLN A 319 -0.58 11.51 4.64
N VAL A 320 -1.33 12.30 5.40
CA VAL A 320 -2.79 12.09 5.57
C VAL A 320 -3.62 12.66 4.41
N ILE A 321 -2.95 13.17 3.38
CA ILE A 321 -3.53 13.86 2.22
C ILE A 321 -3.06 13.23 0.90
N GLU A 322 -2.77 11.95 0.90
CA GLU A 322 -2.38 11.22 -0.30
C GLU A 322 -3.46 11.34 -1.37
N MET A 323 -3.07 11.50 -2.63
CA MET A 323 -3.99 11.82 -3.71
C MET A 323 -3.69 10.98 -4.95
N ALA A 324 -4.71 10.28 -5.47
CA ALA A 324 -4.64 9.50 -6.69
C ALA A 324 -5.79 9.86 -7.66
N ASP A 325 -5.55 9.77 -8.95
CA ASP A 325 -6.57 10.03 -9.98
C ASP A 325 -7.44 8.77 -10.19
N LYS A 326 -8.76 8.96 -10.30
CA LYS A 326 -9.73 7.87 -10.47
C LYS A 326 -9.59 7.14 -11.81
N GLU A 327 -9.12 7.82 -12.86
CA GLU A 327 -8.88 7.18 -14.15
C GLU A 327 -7.61 6.33 -14.12
N ASP A 328 -6.54 6.80 -13.48
CA ASP A 328 -5.31 6.01 -13.28
C ASP A 328 -5.61 4.71 -12.50
N ILE A 329 -6.43 4.79 -11.43
CA ILE A 329 -6.89 3.62 -10.68
C ILE A 329 -7.66 2.65 -11.60
N SER A 330 -8.59 3.18 -12.40
CA SER A 330 -9.35 2.38 -13.37
C SER A 330 -8.45 1.70 -14.40
N ASP A 331 -7.42 2.39 -14.87
CA ASP A 331 -6.47 1.84 -15.85
C ASP A 331 -5.58 0.75 -15.23
N CYS A 332 -5.21 0.88 -13.94
CA CYS A 332 -4.52 -0.19 -13.21
C CYS A 332 -5.40 -1.45 -13.08
N ILE A 333 -6.69 -1.32 -12.77
CA ILE A 333 -7.63 -2.46 -12.70
C ILE A 333 -7.72 -3.16 -14.06
N LYS A 334 -7.89 -2.40 -15.14
CA LYS A 334 -7.99 -2.94 -16.51
C LYS A 334 -6.70 -3.64 -16.92
N LEU A 335 -5.55 -3.01 -16.63
CA LEU A 335 -4.24 -3.57 -16.99
C LEU A 335 -3.99 -4.89 -16.26
N LEU A 336 -4.21 -4.92 -14.95
CA LEU A 336 -4.05 -6.15 -14.16
C LEU A 336 -4.98 -7.26 -14.65
N SER A 337 -6.27 -6.97 -14.81
CA SER A 337 -7.25 -7.97 -15.28
C SER A 337 -6.92 -8.50 -16.67
N SER A 338 -6.43 -7.63 -17.60
CA SER A 338 -6.02 -8.03 -18.93
C SER A 338 -4.74 -8.84 -18.92
N ALA A 339 -3.77 -8.48 -18.08
CA ALA A 339 -2.53 -9.21 -17.92
C ALA A 339 -2.79 -10.63 -17.40
N LEU A 340 -3.61 -10.78 -16.36
CA LEU A 340 -3.95 -12.10 -15.79
C LEU A 340 -4.66 -13.02 -16.81
N ARG A 341 -5.48 -12.47 -17.72
CA ARG A 341 -6.16 -13.25 -18.78
C ARG A 341 -5.25 -13.65 -19.94
N SER A 342 -4.11 -13.00 -20.14
CA SER A 342 -3.28 -13.18 -21.33
C SER A 342 -1.84 -13.57 -21.04
N ILE A 343 -1.52 -13.91 -19.81
CA ILE A 343 -0.14 -14.18 -19.37
C ILE A 343 0.49 -15.40 -20.06
N ASP A 344 -0.33 -16.34 -20.52
CA ASP A 344 0.06 -17.51 -21.30
C ASP A 344 0.40 -17.21 -22.76
N LYS A 345 -0.01 -16.05 -23.30
CA LYS A 345 0.14 -15.68 -24.71
C LYS A 345 1.46 -14.98 -25.03
N PHE A 346 2.31 -14.73 -24.03
CA PHE A 346 3.58 -14.05 -24.19
C PHE A 346 4.74 -15.02 -24.25
N ASP A 347 5.77 -14.72 -25.07
CA ASP A 347 7.01 -15.50 -25.11
C ASP A 347 7.94 -15.12 -23.95
N TRP A 348 7.95 -15.95 -22.93
CA TRP A 348 8.72 -15.76 -21.71
C TRP A 348 10.18 -16.21 -21.76
N LYS A 349 10.69 -16.59 -22.94
CA LYS A 349 12.09 -16.99 -23.10
C LYS A 349 13.04 -15.81 -22.90
N HIS A 350 14.20 -16.06 -22.32
CA HIS A 350 15.27 -15.09 -22.33
C HIS A 350 15.75 -14.85 -23.77
N ARG A 351 15.98 -13.58 -24.11
CA ARG A 351 16.65 -13.21 -25.37
C ARG A 351 18.16 -13.34 -25.26
#